data_9903cf9eaac1d9011419891d674fbead
#
_entry.id   9903cf9eaac1d9011419891d674fbead
#
_cell.length_a   1.000
_cell.length_b   1.000
_cell.length_c   1.000
_cell.angle_alpha   90.00
_cell.angle_beta   90.00
_cell.angle_gamma   90.00
#
_symmetry.space_group_name_H-M   'P 1'
#
loop_
_entity.id
_entity.type
_entity.pdbx_description
1 polymer ?
#
loop_
_entity_poly.entity_id
_entity_poly.type
_entity_poly.pdbx_seq_one_letter_code
_entity_poly.pdbx_strand_id
1 'polypeptide(L)'
;MQASEGTAGMTGMAGAVLVLGGARSGKSSFAEGIVTRWPRPWIYVATSRVYDAEMRDRVAHHRAGRAEGWDTVEEPRDIGPVLDAAGVRPVLVDCLTLWLTNLLLDGCDIVQARDGLLSALRRRAGPTVLVGNEVGLGIVPDNALARRFRDEAGLLHQAIAREAGRVVFVAAGLPMETK
;
A
#
# COMPACT_ATOMS: atom_id res chain seq x y z
N MET A 1 -28.82 -6.84 -11.80
CA MET A 1 -28.19 -7.76 -12.77
C MET A 1 -27.19 -6.94 -13.57
N GLN A 2 -25.92 -6.93 -13.11
CA GLN A 2 -24.73 -6.48 -13.86
C GLN A 2 -23.56 -6.39 -12.86
N ALA A 3 -22.70 -7.37 -12.82
CA ALA A 3 -21.29 -7.25 -12.42
C ALA A 3 -20.62 -8.62 -12.51
N SER A 4 -20.38 -9.09 -13.72
CA SER A 4 -19.39 -10.13 -13.97
C SER A 4 -18.47 -9.66 -15.10
N GLU A 5 -17.85 -8.50 -14.91
CA GLU A 5 -16.78 -8.06 -15.80
C GLU A 5 -15.44 -8.42 -15.16
N GLY A 6 -14.81 -9.47 -15.69
CA GLY A 6 -13.40 -9.54 -15.97
C GLY A 6 -12.40 -9.52 -14.83
N THR A 7 -12.38 -10.51 -13.95
CA THR A 7 -11.22 -10.77 -13.07
C THR A 7 -10.08 -11.55 -13.75
N ALA A 8 -10.17 -11.83 -15.02
CA ALA A 8 -9.14 -12.52 -15.77
C ALA A 8 -8.21 -11.52 -16.44
N GLY A 9 -6.95 -11.41 -15.94
CA GLY A 9 -5.88 -10.77 -16.69
C GLY A 9 -5.23 -9.51 -16.10
N MET A 10 -5.52 -9.12 -14.86
CA MET A 10 -4.86 -7.96 -14.24
C MET A 10 -3.51 -8.38 -13.62
N THR A 11 -2.46 -8.41 -14.43
CA THR A 11 -1.10 -8.74 -13.99
C THR A 11 -0.17 -7.52 -14.10
N GLY A 12 0.93 -7.55 -13.36
CA GLY A 12 1.91 -6.46 -13.35
C GLY A 12 1.28 -5.16 -12.86
N MET A 13 1.75 -4.05 -13.38
CA MET A 13 1.25 -2.71 -13.00
C MET A 13 -0.20 -2.46 -13.40
N ALA A 14 -0.72 -3.10 -14.45
CA ALA A 14 -2.15 -3.04 -14.80
C ALA A 14 -3.05 -3.66 -13.72
N GLY A 15 -2.53 -4.64 -12.97
CA GLY A 15 -3.19 -5.24 -11.81
C GLY A 15 -2.93 -4.51 -10.48
N ALA A 16 -2.18 -3.42 -10.48
CA ALA A 16 -1.91 -2.62 -9.29
C ALA A 16 -3.00 -1.57 -9.08
N VAL A 17 -3.47 -1.44 -7.84
CA VAL A 17 -4.39 -0.39 -7.38
C VAL A 17 -3.69 0.42 -6.31
N LEU A 18 -3.57 1.72 -6.50
CA LEU A 18 -3.06 2.63 -5.49
C LEU A 18 -4.24 3.30 -4.75
N VAL A 19 -4.30 3.12 -3.44
CA VAL A 19 -5.32 3.72 -2.58
C VAL A 19 -4.67 4.75 -1.67
N LEU A 20 -5.02 6.00 -1.89
CA LEU A 20 -4.51 7.15 -1.14
C LEU A 20 -5.60 7.75 -0.25
N GLY A 21 -5.19 8.52 0.76
CA GLY A 21 -6.10 9.29 1.62
C GLY A 21 -5.44 9.70 2.92
N GLY A 22 -6.03 10.66 3.61
CA GLY A 22 -5.56 11.17 4.89
C GLY A 22 -5.65 10.15 6.04
N ALA A 23 -5.14 10.53 7.21
CA ALA A 23 -5.30 9.73 8.42
C ALA A 23 -6.81 9.50 8.70
N ARG A 24 -7.17 8.26 9.08
CA ARG A 24 -8.55 7.85 9.40
C ARG A 24 -9.58 8.10 8.29
N SER A 25 -9.14 8.18 7.02
CA SER A 25 -10.02 8.39 5.87
C SER A 25 -10.89 7.18 5.50
N GLY A 26 -10.62 5.98 6.06
CA GLY A 26 -11.26 4.72 5.66
C GLY A 26 -10.52 3.96 4.55
N LYS A 27 -9.35 4.45 4.10
CA LYS A 27 -8.59 3.86 2.97
C LYS A 27 -8.18 2.40 3.18
N SER A 28 -7.75 2.01 4.39
CA SER A 28 -7.34 0.61 4.65
C SER A 28 -8.53 -0.34 4.52
N SER A 29 -9.67 -0.02 5.13
CA SER A 29 -10.90 -0.82 4.99
C SER A 29 -11.39 -0.89 3.54
N PHE A 30 -11.29 0.23 2.80
CA PHE A 30 -11.60 0.25 1.38
C PHE A 30 -10.67 -0.66 0.57
N ALA A 31 -9.35 -0.61 0.84
CA ALA A 31 -8.35 -1.44 0.19
C ALA A 31 -8.54 -2.93 0.50
N GLU A 32 -8.83 -3.29 1.76
CA GLU A 32 -9.20 -4.66 2.15
C GLU A 32 -10.44 -5.14 1.39
N GLY A 33 -11.45 -4.28 1.26
CA GLY A 33 -12.67 -4.56 0.49
C GLY A 33 -12.41 -4.76 -1.01
N ILE A 34 -11.36 -4.18 -1.58
CA ILE A 34 -10.93 -4.48 -2.95
C ILE A 34 -10.32 -5.88 -3.01
N VAL A 35 -9.36 -6.20 -2.12
CA VAL A 35 -8.63 -7.46 -2.15
C VAL A 35 -9.56 -8.66 -1.89
N THR A 36 -10.52 -8.52 -0.99
CA THR A 36 -11.45 -9.61 -0.66
C THR A 36 -12.45 -9.97 -1.76
N ARG A 37 -12.46 -9.25 -2.88
CA ARG A 37 -13.23 -9.63 -4.09
C ARG A 37 -12.57 -10.75 -4.90
N TRP A 38 -11.25 -10.98 -4.70
CA TRP A 38 -10.52 -12.09 -5.32
C TRP A 38 -10.59 -13.35 -4.44
N PRO A 39 -10.35 -14.54 -5.03
CA PRO A 39 -10.31 -15.79 -4.26
C PRO A 39 -9.22 -15.79 -3.19
N ARG A 40 -9.51 -16.41 -2.05
CA ARG A 40 -8.54 -16.69 -0.98
C ARG A 40 -7.46 -17.69 -1.45
N PRO A 41 -6.31 -17.76 -0.77
CA PRO A 41 -5.86 -16.93 0.34
C PRO A 41 -5.25 -15.60 -0.12
N TRP A 42 -5.39 -14.55 0.69
CA TRP A 42 -4.82 -13.23 0.45
C TRP A 42 -3.57 -13.01 1.29
N ILE A 43 -2.67 -12.15 0.83
CA ILE A 43 -1.48 -11.73 1.59
C ILE A 43 -1.65 -10.29 2.05
N TYR A 44 -1.41 -10.06 3.34
CA TYR A 44 -1.32 -8.74 3.94
C TYR A 44 0.13 -8.45 4.30
N VAL A 45 0.77 -7.50 3.63
CA VAL A 45 2.12 -7.04 3.93
C VAL A 45 2.01 -5.86 4.90
N ALA A 46 2.34 -6.13 6.16
CA ALA A 46 2.40 -5.11 7.21
C ALA A 46 3.79 -4.47 7.20
N THR A 47 3.84 -3.18 6.89
CA THR A 47 5.11 -2.43 6.82
C THR A 47 5.44 -1.69 8.11
N SER A 48 4.54 -1.71 9.09
CA SER A 48 4.75 -1.05 10.38
C SER A 48 5.82 -1.76 11.19
N ARG A 49 6.76 -0.98 11.76
CA ARG A 49 7.57 -1.43 12.90
C ARG A 49 6.85 -1.08 14.19
N VAL A 50 6.83 -2.01 15.12
CA VAL A 50 6.22 -1.78 16.44
C VAL A 50 7.26 -1.10 17.32
N TYR A 51 7.22 0.23 17.38
CA TYR A 51 8.15 1.01 18.21
C TYR A 51 7.65 1.23 19.65
N ASP A 52 6.31 1.19 19.86
CA ASP A 52 5.69 1.47 21.16
C ASP A 52 4.42 0.64 21.41
N ALA A 53 3.85 0.78 22.60
CA ALA A 53 2.64 0.08 23.00
C ALA A 53 1.41 0.52 22.19
N GLU A 54 1.28 1.81 21.87
CA GLU A 54 0.16 2.34 21.08
C GLU A 54 0.15 1.74 19.66
N MET A 55 1.31 1.63 19.03
CA MET A 55 1.46 1.01 17.71
C MET A 55 1.12 -0.48 17.76
N ARG A 56 1.52 -1.18 18.85
CA ARG A 56 1.20 -2.59 19.08
C ARG A 56 -0.31 -2.81 19.17
N ASP A 57 -0.99 -1.98 19.95
CA ASP A 57 -2.45 -2.05 20.12
C ASP A 57 -3.18 -1.74 18.79
N ARG A 58 -2.68 -0.80 18.00
CA ARG A 58 -3.22 -0.51 16.66
C ARG A 58 -3.08 -1.70 15.72
N VAL A 59 -1.91 -2.33 15.66
CA VAL A 59 -1.66 -3.54 14.85
C VAL A 59 -2.56 -4.67 15.30
N ALA A 60 -2.69 -4.91 16.62
CA ALA A 60 -3.56 -5.94 17.17
C ALA A 60 -5.04 -5.69 16.84
N HIS A 61 -5.50 -4.45 16.94
CA HIS A 61 -6.87 -4.05 16.60
C HIS A 61 -7.16 -4.26 15.09
N HIS A 62 -6.24 -3.87 14.21
CA HIS A 62 -6.35 -4.11 12.78
C HIS A 62 -6.35 -5.61 12.43
N ARG A 63 -5.55 -6.42 13.14
CA ARG A 63 -5.57 -7.89 12.97
C ARG A 63 -6.89 -8.52 13.41
N ALA A 64 -7.42 -8.10 14.55
CA ALA A 64 -8.66 -8.67 15.12
C ALA A 64 -9.91 -8.36 14.27
N GLY A 65 -9.90 -7.27 13.52
CA GLY A 65 -11.01 -6.87 12.65
C GLY A 65 -10.98 -7.46 11.25
N ARG A 66 -9.93 -8.21 10.87
CA ARG A 66 -9.82 -8.79 9.52
C ARG A 66 -10.63 -10.07 9.39
N ALA A 67 -11.21 -10.26 8.19
CA ALA A 67 -11.86 -11.51 7.82
C ALA A 67 -10.85 -12.67 7.81
N GLU A 68 -11.33 -13.90 7.99
CA GLU A 68 -10.52 -15.09 7.79
C GLU A 68 -10.02 -15.19 6.33
N GLY A 69 -8.80 -15.69 6.14
CA GLY A 69 -8.21 -15.92 4.81
C GLY A 69 -7.03 -15.00 4.48
N TRP A 70 -6.59 -14.17 5.42
CA TRP A 70 -5.39 -13.35 5.32
C TRP A 70 -4.16 -14.04 5.92
N ASP A 71 -3.12 -14.19 5.12
CA ASP A 71 -1.76 -14.50 5.58
C ASP A 71 -1.01 -13.19 5.79
N THR A 72 -0.65 -12.87 7.03
CA THR A 72 0.09 -11.64 7.34
C THR A 72 1.59 -11.88 7.28
N VAL A 73 2.28 -11.06 6.49
CA VAL A 73 3.73 -10.98 6.42
C VAL A 73 4.16 -9.62 6.97
N GLU A 74 4.98 -9.62 8.01
CA GLU A 74 5.57 -8.40 8.57
C GLU A 74 6.87 -8.12 7.81
N GLU A 75 6.85 -7.13 6.93
CA GLU A 75 8.02 -6.74 6.14
C GLU A 75 8.15 -5.22 6.08
N PRO A 76 9.00 -4.64 6.95
CA PRO A 76 9.14 -3.18 7.04
C PRO A 76 10.05 -2.56 5.98
N ARG A 77 10.82 -3.35 5.21
CA ARG A 77 11.87 -2.86 4.30
C ARG A 77 11.82 -3.46 2.89
N ASP A 78 11.92 -4.76 2.78
CA ASP A 78 12.15 -5.45 1.51
C ASP A 78 10.85 -6.05 0.94
N ILE A 79 9.90 -5.18 0.57
CA ILE A 79 8.59 -5.59 0.04
C ILE A 79 8.74 -6.41 -1.26
N GLY A 80 9.75 -6.12 -2.08
CA GLY A 80 9.97 -6.77 -3.38
C GLY A 80 9.97 -8.29 -3.33
N PRO A 81 10.81 -8.94 -2.50
CA PRO A 81 10.84 -10.40 -2.35
C PRO A 81 9.51 -10.99 -1.91
N VAL A 82 8.75 -10.30 -1.04
CA VAL A 82 7.41 -10.74 -0.61
C VAL A 82 6.44 -10.73 -1.78
N LEU A 83 6.48 -9.69 -2.61
CA LEU A 83 5.68 -9.58 -3.83
C LEU A 83 6.03 -10.69 -4.82
N ASP A 84 7.31 -10.97 -5.03
CA ASP A 84 7.76 -12.04 -5.93
C ASP A 84 7.32 -13.44 -5.43
N ALA A 85 7.44 -13.70 -4.13
CA ALA A 85 7.01 -14.97 -3.51
C ALA A 85 5.48 -15.17 -3.49
N ALA A 86 4.71 -14.11 -3.60
CA ALA A 86 3.25 -14.17 -3.55
C ALA A 86 2.62 -14.87 -4.78
N GLY A 87 3.35 -15.02 -5.89
CA GLY A 87 2.83 -15.66 -7.11
C GLY A 87 1.57 -14.96 -7.65
N VAL A 88 0.50 -15.72 -7.84
CA VAL A 88 -0.81 -15.18 -8.32
C VAL A 88 -1.73 -14.69 -7.20
N ARG A 89 -1.35 -14.88 -5.95
CA ARG A 89 -2.18 -14.50 -4.80
C ARG A 89 -2.38 -12.99 -4.73
N PRO A 90 -3.60 -12.52 -4.41
CA PRO A 90 -3.83 -11.10 -4.17
C PRO A 90 -3.03 -10.59 -2.97
N VAL A 91 -2.44 -9.40 -3.10
CA VAL A 91 -1.60 -8.79 -2.06
C VAL A 91 -2.14 -7.41 -1.70
N LEU A 92 -2.18 -7.13 -0.40
CA LEU A 92 -2.37 -5.79 0.15
C LEU A 92 -1.09 -5.35 0.85
N VAL A 93 -0.55 -4.19 0.49
CA VAL A 93 0.56 -3.54 1.18
C VAL A 93 0.03 -2.36 2.00
N ASP A 94 0.09 -2.45 3.33
CA ASP A 94 -0.36 -1.38 4.24
C ASP A 94 0.74 -1.04 5.27
N CYS A 95 1.43 0.09 5.07
CA CYS A 95 1.28 1.10 4.03
C CYS A 95 2.64 1.60 3.50
N LEU A 96 2.61 2.19 2.32
CA LEU A 96 3.79 2.76 1.67
C LEU A 96 4.46 3.89 2.48
N THR A 97 3.66 4.67 3.22
CA THR A 97 4.19 5.78 4.03
C THR A 97 4.97 5.28 5.25
N LEU A 98 4.53 4.23 5.93
CA LEU A 98 5.33 3.60 7.00
C LEU A 98 6.57 2.91 6.44
N TRP A 99 6.46 2.24 5.31
CA TRP A 99 7.60 1.69 4.59
C TRP A 99 8.65 2.76 4.29
N LEU A 100 8.24 3.89 3.70
CA LEU A 100 9.11 5.02 3.42
C LEU A 100 9.74 5.60 4.69
N THR A 101 8.98 5.70 5.78
CA THR A 101 9.50 6.13 7.09
C THR A 101 10.64 5.23 7.55
N ASN A 102 10.44 3.90 7.48
CA ASN A 102 11.47 2.94 7.88
C ASN A 102 12.75 3.10 7.05
N LEU A 103 12.62 3.25 5.74
CA LEU A 103 13.77 3.43 4.83
C LEU A 103 14.55 4.71 5.15
N LEU A 104 13.84 5.82 5.40
CA LEU A 104 14.46 7.10 5.73
C LEU A 104 15.20 7.05 7.07
N LEU A 105 14.60 6.44 8.08
CA LEU A 105 15.22 6.29 9.41
C LEU A 105 16.45 5.37 9.38
N ASP A 106 16.44 4.36 8.51
CA ASP A 106 17.56 3.43 8.31
C ASP A 106 18.64 3.99 7.37
N GLY A 107 18.44 5.19 6.79
CA GLY A 107 19.40 5.78 5.86
C GLY A 107 19.51 5.07 4.51
N CYS A 108 18.48 4.35 4.10
CA CYS A 108 18.45 3.63 2.83
C CYS A 108 18.40 4.59 1.62
N ASP A 109 18.85 4.10 0.46
CA ASP A 109 18.66 4.79 -0.82
C ASP A 109 17.19 4.66 -1.25
N ILE A 110 16.46 5.78 -1.16
CA ILE A 110 15.03 5.83 -1.47
C ILE A 110 14.74 5.62 -2.95
N VAL A 111 15.63 6.10 -3.82
CA VAL A 111 15.47 5.94 -5.27
C VAL A 111 15.60 4.46 -5.64
N GLN A 112 16.65 3.81 -5.13
CA GLN A 112 16.87 2.38 -5.36
C GLN A 112 15.70 1.54 -4.81
N ALA A 113 15.23 1.84 -3.59
CA ALA A 113 14.11 1.12 -2.99
C ALA A 113 12.81 1.28 -3.77
N ARG A 114 12.50 2.51 -4.22
CA ARG A 114 11.35 2.80 -5.08
C ARG A 114 11.42 2.03 -6.40
N ASP A 115 12.56 2.09 -7.09
CA ASP A 115 12.74 1.43 -8.38
C ASP A 115 12.69 -0.09 -8.24
N GLY A 116 13.19 -0.64 -7.12
CA GLY A 116 13.05 -2.04 -6.74
C GLY A 116 11.58 -2.45 -6.55
N LEU A 117 10.81 -1.65 -5.84
CA LEU A 117 9.36 -1.86 -5.66
C LEU A 117 8.61 -1.85 -7.00
N LEU A 118 8.84 -0.83 -7.85
CA LEU A 118 8.22 -0.76 -9.17
C LEU A 118 8.57 -1.97 -10.03
N SER A 119 9.83 -2.41 -10.00
CA SER A 119 10.27 -3.59 -10.72
C SER A 119 9.57 -4.86 -10.24
N ALA A 120 9.39 -5.04 -8.92
CA ALA A 120 8.63 -6.15 -8.37
C ALA A 120 7.16 -6.10 -8.78
N LEU A 121 6.52 -4.91 -8.73
CA LEU A 121 5.13 -4.73 -9.17
C LEU A 121 4.93 -5.06 -10.64
N ARG A 122 5.87 -4.71 -11.52
CA ARG A 122 5.80 -5.07 -12.96
C ARG A 122 5.87 -6.58 -13.20
N ARG A 123 6.60 -7.32 -12.35
CA ARG A 123 6.71 -8.79 -12.45
C ARG A 123 5.53 -9.54 -11.84
N ARG A 124 4.66 -8.85 -11.09
CA ARG A 124 3.54 -9.51 -10.39
C ARG A 124 2.63 -10.29 -11.33
N ALA A 125 2.36 -11.52 -10.97
CA ALA A 125 1.40 -12.37 -11.68
C ALA A 125 -0.04 -12.26 -11.13
N GLY A 126 -0.22 -11.64 -9.94
CA GLY A 126 -1.52 -11.46 -9.30
C GLY A 126 -1.78 -9.99 -8.95
N PRO A 127 -3.02 -9.66 -8.57
CA PRO A 127 -3.41 -8.29 -8.24
C PRO A 127 -2.72 -7.80 -6.97
N THR A 128 -2.41 -6.51 -6.92
CA THR A 128 -1.75 -5.87 -5.78
C THR A 128 -2.43 -4.54 -5.45
N VAL A 129 -2.86 -4.40 -4.20
CA VAL A 129 -3.40 -3.14 -3.68
C VAL A 129 -2.36 -2.50 -2.77
N LEU A 130 -2.06 -1.24 -2.98
CA LEU A 130 -1.06 -0.48 -2.24
C LEU A 130 -1.76 0.68 -1.53
N VAL A 131 -1.54 0.80 -0.22
CA VAL A 131 -2.12 1.88 0.59
C VAL A 131 -1.05 2.93 0.90
N GLY A 132 -1.37 4.20 0.69
CA GLY A 132 -0.51 5.32 1.05
C GLY A 132 -1.28 6.45 1.77
N ASN A 133 -0.64 7.08 2.77
CA ASN A 133 -1.21 8.30 3.34
C ASN A 133 -0.88 9.49 2.46
N GLU A 134 -1.89 10.33 2.19
CA GLU A 134 -1.67 11.65 1.65
C GLU A 134 -1.13 12.57 2.77
N VAL A 135 0.08 13.10 2.56
CA VAL A 135 0.81 13.92 3.53
C VAL A 135 1.24 15.28 2.97
N GLY A 136 0.87 15.57 1.71
CA GLY A 136 1.28 16.76 0.97
C GLY A 136 0.32 17.95 1.06
N LEU A 137 -0.95 17.72 1.46
CA LEU A 137 -1.99 18.74 1.46
C LEU A 137 -1.96 19.66 2.71
N GLY A 138 -1.05 19.43 3.64
CA GLY A 138 -0.92 20.24 4.86
C GLY A 138 0.09 21.39 4.71
N ILE A 139 0.26 22.14 5.82
CA ILE A 139 1.27 23.19 5.93
C ILE A 139 2.66 22.56 5.77
N VAL A 140 3.58 23.31 5.13
CA VAL A 140 4.96 22.84 4.95
C VAL A 140 5.63 22.64 6.33
N PRO A 141 6.17 21.44 6.62
CA PRO A 141 6.80 21.16 7.89
C PRO A 141 8.03 22.05 8.13
N ASP A 142 8.25 22.44 9.37
CA ASP A 142 9.38 23.28 9.78
C ASP A 142 10.72 22.52 9.82
N ASN A 143 10.71 21.19 10.04
CA ASN A 143 11.94 20.39 10.06
C ASN A 143 12.26 19.73 8.70
N ALA A 144 13.55 19.56 8.42
CA ALA A 144 14.04 19.09 7.13
C ALA A 144 13.66 17.62 6.85
N LEU A 145 13.64 16.75 7.88
CA LEU A 145 13.29 15.33 7.71
C LEU A 145 11.83 15.17 7.30
N ALA A 146 10.92 15.89 7.93
CA ALA A 146 9.50 15.86 7.59
C ALA A 146 9.24 16.41 6.18
N ARG A 147 9.97 17.47 5.75
CA ARG A 147 9.89 17.95 4.36
C ARG A 147 10.37 16.89 3.37
N ARG A 148 11.53 16.27 3.65
CA ARG A 148 12.05 15.18 2.82
C ARG A 148 11.07 14.02 2.74
N PHE A 149 10.51 13.57 3.87
CA PHE A 149 9.51 12.52 3.91
C PHE A 149 8.29 12.84 3.04
N ARG A 150 7.74 14.06 3.17
CA ARG A 150 6.60 14.52 2.38
C ARG A 150 6.90 14.49 0.88
N ASP A 151 8.06 15.02 0.49
CA ASP A 151 8.46 15.11 -0.91
C ASP A 151 8.70 13.71 -1.51
N GLU A 152 9.40 12.83 -0.79
CA GLU A 152 9.63 11.44 -1.22
C GLU A 152 8.32 10.63 -1.29
N ALA A 153 7.38 10.86 -0.37
CA ALA A 153 6.06 10.22 -0.42
C ALA A 153 5.30 10.63 -1.68
N GLY A 154 5.31 11.93 -2.03
CA GLY A 154 4.72 12.43 -3.26
C GLY A 154 5.35 11.83 -4.51
N LEU A 155 6.68 11.76 -4.58
CA LEU A 155 7.41 11.15 -5.69
C LEU A 155 7.12 9.65 -5.83
N LEU A 156 7.06 8.92 -4.72
CA LEU A 156 6.70 7.51 -4.69
C LEU A 156 5.29 7.27 -5.21
N HIS A 157 4.31 8.03 -4.70
CA HIS A 157 2.92 7.92 -5.15
C HIS A 157 2.76 8.24 -6.63
N GLN A 158 3.42 9.29 -7.13
CA GLN A 158 3.42 9.63 -8.56
C GLN A 158 4.02 8.52 -9.41
N ALA A 159 5.14 7.93 -8.98
CA ALA A 159 5.80 6.87 -9.72
C ALA A 159 4.91 5.63 -9.86
N ILE A 160 4.23 5.23 -8.77
CA ILE A 160 3.27 4.12 -8.79
C ILE A 160 2.02 4.48 -9.61
N ALA A 161 1.45 5.67 -9.41
CA ALA A 161 0.22 6.11 -10.08
C ALA A 161 0.35 6.17 -11.62
N ARG A 162 1.54 6.53 -12.14
CA ARG A 162 1.78 6.56 -13.59
C ARG A 162 1.54 5.21 -14.25
N GLU A 163 1.91 4.13 -13.58
CA GLU A 163 1.90 2.77 -14.11
C GLU A 163 0.71 1.93 -13.59
N ALA A 164 0.17 2.23 -12.42
CA ALA A 164 -0.95 1.51 -11.83
C ALA A 164 -2.18 1.54 -12.75
N GLY A 165 -2.91 0.43 -12.80
CA GLY A 165 -4.15 0.33 -13.56
C GLY A 165 -5.28 1.17 -12.96
N ARG A 166 -5.22 1.46 -11.67
CA ARG A 166 -6.25 2.23 -10.95
C ARG A 166 -5.65 3.03 -9.81
N VAL A 167 -6.14 4.25 -9.61
CA VAL A 167 -5.77 5.12 -8.49
C VAL A 167 -7.04 5.66 -7.85
N VAL A 168 -7.17 5.51 -6.54
CA VAL A 168 -8.34 5.95 -5.77
C VAL A 168 -7.89 6.82 -4.60
N PHE A 169 -8.55 7.96 -4.42
CA PHE A 169 -8.40 8.80 -3.25
C PHE A 169 -9.60 8.61 -2.32
N VAL A 170 -9.37 8.32 -1.04
CA VAL A 170 -10.43 8.08 -0.05
C VAL A 170 -10.50 9.25 0.92
N ALA A 171 -11.65 9.92 0.96
CA ALA A 171 -11.95 11.00 1.90
C ALA A 171 -13.25 10.70 2.64
N ALA A 172 -13.24 10.77 3.96
CA ALA A 172 -14.42 10.52 4.82
C ALA A 172 -15.16 9.20 4.52
N GLY A 173 -14.40 8.13 4.22
CA GLY A 173 -14.93 6.81 3.85
C GLY A 173 -15.41 6.70 2.40
N LEU A 174 -15.40 7.78 1.64
CA LEU A 174 -15.88 7.82 0.25
C LEU A 174 -14.70 7.72 -0.73
N PRO A 175 -14.69 6.73 -1.64
CA PRO A 175 -13.67 6.62 -2.67
C PRO A 175 -13.96 7.58 -3.83
N MET A 176 -12.92 8.27 -4.28
CA MET A 176 -12.89 9.08 -5.49
C MET A 176 -11.89 8.47 -6.46
N GLU A 177 -12.32 8.03 -7.61
CA GLU A 177 -11.44 7.47 -8.64
C GLU A 177 -10.75 8.60 -9.37
N THR A 178 -9.41 8.55 -9.45
CA THR A 178 -8.58 9.55 -10.12
C THR A 178 -7.90 9.01 -11.36
N LYS A 179 -7.91 7.68 -11.51
CA LYS A 179 -7.47 6.97 -12.71
C LYS A 179 -8.18 5.62 -12.80
#